data_93f78634bf0be7a56882018a7caf5017
#
_entry.id   93f78634bf0be7a56882018a7caf5017
#
_cell.length_a   1.000
_cell.length_b   1.000
_cell.length_c   1.000
_cell.angle_alpha   90.00
_cell.angle_beta   90.00
_cell.angle_gamma   90.00
#
_symmetry.space_group_name_H-M   'P 1'
#
loop_
_entity.id
_entity.type
_entity.pdbx_description
1 polymer ?
#
loop_
_entity_poly.entity_id
_entity_poly.type
_entity_poly.pdbx_seq_one_letter_code
_entity_poly.pdbx_strand_id
1 'polypeptide(L)'
;MTSEFVDLQAWIAPETQKPEEAQGPAFDARGANWRNHDVGQRDLSGALLCRCDLRGTNLSECNLDGADLRLAIYDSATRLPDDFSIETSGAVGPGAKLNGAFLNNADLRGIDLRGAILMGAYLSGADLSGAILDGTSLAGADLRHAKLRGAMCRQTRFGTSQLDMADFRGADLENAALENVESIKGTDFSLCQGLEQQLDTLLNRDAMELDHWNPFTRSTARKSLESLRG
;
A
#
# COMPACT_ATOMS: atom_id res chain seq x y z
N MET A 1 -23.05 1.38 -11.27
CA MET A 1 -22.54 0.63 -10.11
C MET A 1 -21.47 1.50 -9.51
N THR A 2 -21.75 2.14 -8.39
CA THR A 2 -20.82 2.97 -7.64
C THR A 2 -19.76 2.04 -7.04
N SER A 3 -18.49 2.22 -7.44
CA SER A 3 -17.38 1.55 -6.78
C SER A 3 -17.35 2.02 -5.32
N GLU A 4 -17.77 1.19 -4.40
CA GLU A 4 -17.62 1.48 -2.98
C GLU A 4 -16.12 1.61 -2.68
N PHE A 5 -15.73 2.80 -2.24
CA PHE A 5 -14.39 3.07 -1.76
C PHE A 5 -14.13 2.18 -0.55
N VAL A 6 -13.15 1.29 -0.65
CA VAL A 6 -12.71 0.49 0.48
C VAL A 6 -11.70 1.30 1.26
N ASP A 7 -12.17 2.06 2.24
CA ASP A 7 -11.31 2.67 3.24
C ASP A 7 -10.91 1.59 4.25
N LEU A 8 -9.72 1.03 4.08
CA LEU A 8 -9.19 -0.01 4.97
C LEU A 8 -8.90 0.50 6.39
N GLN A 9 -8.79 1.82 6.59
CA GLN A 9 -8.50 2.42 7.90
C GLN A 9 -9.73 2.97 8.61
N ALA A 10 -10.74 3.40 7.86
CA ALA A 10 -11.98 3.96 8.40
C ALA A 10 -13.16 2.98 8.39
N TRP A 11 -12.96 1.77 7.84
CA TRP A 11 -14.04 0.80 7.83
C TRP A 11 -14.25 0.25 9.25
N ILE A 12 -15.36 0.65 9.86
CA ILE A 12 -15.82 0.13 11.15
C ILE A 12 -16.94 -0.86 10.85
N ALA A 13 -16.72 -2.13 11.20
CA ALA A 13 -17.79 -3.13 11.10
C ALA A 13 -18.99 -2.72 11.96
N PRO A 14 -20.22 -2.90 11.47
CA PRO A 14 -21.38 -2.71 12.31
C PRO A 14 -21.28 -3.68 13.49
N GLU A 15 -21.32 -3.13 14.71
CA GLU A 15 -21.28 -3.84 16.00
C GLU A 15 -20.18 -4.92 16.06
N THR A 16 -18.96 -4.45 16.25
CA THR A 16 -17.73 -5.23 16.18
C THR A 16 -17.74 -6.35 17.20
N GLN A 17 -17.70 -7.58 16.73
CA GLN A 17 -17.40 -8.71 17.57
C GLN A 17 -15.99 -8.53 18.14
N LYS A 18 -15.90 -8.48 19.46
CA LYS A 18 -14.65 -8.32 20.17
C LYS A 18 -13.84 -9.61 20.12
N PRO A 19 -12.49 -9.53 20.18
CA PRO A 19 -11.67 -10.74 20.21
C PRO A 19 -12.06 -11.72 21.30
N GLU A 20 -12.55 -11.22 22.44
CA GLU A 20 -12.98 -12.04 23.59
C GLU A 20 -14.22 -12.89 23.27
N GLU A 21 -15.01 -12.51 22.28
CA GLU A 21 -16.23 -13.22 21.84
C GLU A 21 -15.94 -14.27 20.77
N ALA A 22 -14.69 -14.28 20.24
CA ALA A 22 -14.28 -15.19 19.18
C ALA A 22 -14.29 -16.65 19.65
N GLN A 23 -15.22 -17.44 19.14
CA GLN A 23 -15.34 -18.88 19.46
C GLN A 23 -15.77 -19.68 18.23
N GLY A 24 -15.01 -20.73 17.96
CA GLY A 24 -15.35 -21.77 16.98
C GLY A 24 -15.10 -21.41 15.53
N PRO A 25 -15.25 -22.40 14.66
CA PRO A 25 -15.01 -22.26 13.23
C PRO A 25 -16.01 -21.29 12.58
N ALA A 26 -15.50 -20.52 11.59
CA ALA A 26 -16.27 -19.55 10.82
C ALA A 26 -16.79 -18.34 11.61
N PHE A 27 -16.13 -17.96 12.70
CA PHE A 27 -16.41 -16.72 13.40
C PHE A 27 -16.26 -15.51 12.45
N ASP A 28 -17.29 -14.65 12.40
CA ASP A 28 -17.30 -13.49 11.50
C ASP A 28 -16.85 -12.22 12.22
N ALA A 29 -15.62 -11.80 11.99
CA ALA A 29 -15.06 -10.55 12.47
C ALA A 29 -14.62 -9.62 11.32
N ARG A 30 -15.25 -9.74 10.15
CA ARG A 30 -14.88 -8.91 8.99
C ARG A 30 -14.88 -7.43 9.34
N GLY A 31 -13.71 -6.78 9.11
CA GLY A 31 -13.46 -5.37 9.37
C GLY A 31 -13.41 -4.97 10.85
N ALA A 32 -13.38 -5.92 11.75
CA ALA A 32 -13.23 -5.63 13.17
C ALA A 32 -11.91 -4.89 13.46
N ASN A 33 -11.92 -4.02 14.45
CA ASN A 33 -10.72 -3.39 14.95
C ASN A 33 -10.18 -4.16 16.16
N TRP A 34 -9.18 -5.01 15.92
CA TRP A 34 -8.50 -5.78 16.96
C TRP A 34 -7.12 -5.20 17.32
N ARG A 35 -6.89 -3.97 16.92
CA ARG A 35 -5.60 -3.31 17.11
C ARG A 35 -5.14 -3.35 18.58
N ASN A 36 -3.89 -3.79 18.79
CA ASN A 36 -3.25 -3.91 20.10
C ASN A 36 -4.00 -4.82 21.12
N HIS A 37 -4.85 -5.72 20.65
CA HIS A 37 -5.50 -6.69 21.53
C HIS A 37 -4.66 -7.96 21.68
N ASP A 38 -4.75 -8.57 22.85
CA ASP A 38 -4.29 -9.94 23.07
C ASP A 38 -5.50 -10.87 22.97
N VAL A 39 -5.52 -11.71 21.93
CA VAL A 39 -6.65 -12.61 21.66
C VAL A 39 -6.60 -13.87 22.54
N GLY A 40 -5.40 -14.20 23.04
CA GLY A 40 -5.16 -15.40 23.83
C GLY A 40 -5.35 -16.69 23.03
N GLN A 41 -5.47 -17.81 23.73
CA GLN A 41 -5.65 -19.11 23.11
C GLN A 41 -7.08 -19.28 22.58
N ARG A 42 -7.25 -19.16 21.27
CA ARG A 42 -8.56 -19.24 20.59
C ARG A 42 -8.48 -20.10 19.35
N ASP A 43 -9.56 -20.85 19.10
CA ASP A 43 -9.77 -21.49 17.81
C ASP A 43 -10.47 -20.50 16.85
N LEU A 44 -9.70 -19.98 15.90
CA LEU A 44 -10.14 -19.11 14.80
C LEU A 44 -10.09 -19.83 13.46
N SER A 45 -10.10 -21.15 13.46
CA SER A 45 -10.09 -21.94 12.23
C SER A 45 -11.30 -21.58 11.35
N GLY A 46 -11.03 -21.26 10.07
CA GLY A 46 -12.05 -20.81 9.12
C GLY A 46 -12.70 -19.47 9.45
N ALA A 47 -12.19 -18.71 10.42
CA ALA A 47 -12.73 -17.39 10.77
C ALA A 47 -12.63 -16.40 9.61
N LEU A 48 -13.63 -15.53 9.47
CA LEU A 48 -13.66 -14.46 8.49
C LEU A 48 -13.06 -13.20 9.10
N LEU A 49 -11.76 -13.00 8.88
CA LEU A 49 -10.97 -11.85 9.38
C LEU A 49 -10.66 -10.83 8.27
N CYS A 50 -11.36 -10.92 7.14
CA CYS A 50 -11.12 -10.00 6.03
C CYS A 50 -11.26 -8.55 6.50
N ARG A 51 -10.30 -7.69 6.08
CA ARG A 51 -10.30 -6.25 6.38
C ARG A 51 -10.22 -5.92 7.88
N CYS A 52 -9.87 -6.87 8.75
CA CYS A 52 -9.60 -6.56 10.16
C CYS A 52 -8.37 -5.67 10.29
N ASP A 53 -8.39 -4.77 11.27
CA ASP A 53 -7.17 -4.10 11.72
C ASP A 53 -6.51 -4.94 12.81
N LEU A 54 -5.46 -5.67 12.43
CA LEU A 54 -4.70 -6.57 13.29
C LEU A 54 -3.36 -5.96 13.76
N ARG A 55 -3.13 -4.67 13.53
CA ARG A 55 -1.87 -4.02 13.92
C ARG A 55 -1.63 -4.12 15.43
N GLY A 56 -0.47 -4.66 15.80
CA GLY A 56 -0.11 -4.88 17.20
C GLY A 56 -0.92 -5.99 17.90
N THR A 57 -1.79 -6.70 17.18
CA THR A 57 -2.60 -7.79 17.76
C THR A 57 -1.73 -9.00 18.08
N ASN A 58 -1.95 -9.64 19.22
CA ASN A 58 -1.35 -10.92 19.57
C ASN A 58 -2.30 -12.08 19.24
N LEU A 59 -1.95 -12.85 18.21
CA LEU A 59 -2.64 -14.07 17.75
C LEU A 59 -1.75 -15.32 17.90
N SER A 60 -0.61 -15.21 18.61
CA SER A 60 0.42 -16.26 18.62
C SER A 60 -0.05 -17.60 19.18
N GLU A 61 -1.11 -17.61 19.99
CA GLU A 61 -1.68 -18.81 20.57
C GLU A 61 -2.99 -19.24 19.87
N CYS A 62 -3.38 -18.58 18.78
CA CYS A 62 -4.60 -18.89 18.05
C CYS A 62 -4.38 -19.99 17.00
N ASN A 63 -5.41 -20.81 16.77
CA ASN A 63 -5.48 -21.64 15.57
C ASN A 63 -6.10 -20.78 14.43
N LEU A 64 -5.32 -20.52 13.37
CA LEU A 64 -5.74 -19.74 12.20
C LEU A 64 -5.96 -20.61 10.95
N ASP A 65 -6.09 -21.94 11.08
CA ASP A 65 -6.24 -22.84 9.94
C ASP A 65 -7.45 -22.46 9.07
N GLY A 66 -7.21 -22.14 7.79
CA GLY A 66 -8.26 -21.77 6.85
C GLY A 66 -8.92 -20.42 7.15
N ALA A 67 -8.40 -19.61 8.07
CA ALA A 67 -8.91 -18.26 8.31
C ALA A 67 -8.71 -17.36 7.08
N ASP A 68 -9.71 -16.54 6.78
CA ASP A 68 -9.66 -15.58 5.66
C ASP A 68 -9.19 -14.21 6.14
N LEU A 69 -7.91 -13.89 5.87
CA LEU A 69 -7.28 -12.62 6.25
C LEU A 69 -7.16 -11.65 5.05
N ARG A 70 -7.84 -11.88 3.94
CA ARG A 70 -7.71 -11.01 2.77
C ARG A 70 -8.01 -9.56 3.13
N LEU A 71 -7.07 -8.67 2.76
CA LEU A 71 -7.13 -7.23 3.05
C LEU A 71 -7.14 -6.88 4.55
N ALA A 72 -6.92 -7.82 5.47
CA ALA A 72 -6.63 -7.49 6.85
C ALA A 72 -5.32 -6.70 6.92
N ILE A 73 -5.23 -5.73 7.84
CA ILE A 73 -4.03 -4.89 7.98
C ILE A 73 -3.21 -5.41 9.16
N TYR A 74 -1.93 -5.63 8.94
CA TYR A 74 -0.98 -6.00 9.99
C TYR A 74 0.28 -5.12 9.96
N ASP A 75 1.06 -5.19 11.02
CA ASP A 75 2.35 -4.50 11.15
C ASP A 75 3.41 -5.42 11.79
N SER A 76 4.61 -4.88 11.99
CA SER A 76 5.71 -5.61 12.63
C SER A 76 5.49 -5.94 14.11
N ALA A 77 4.47 -5.37 14.75
CA ALA A 77 4.10 -5.68 16.12
C ALA A 77 3.01 -6.77 16.21
N THR A 78 2.37 -7.12 15.10
CA THR A 78 1.41 -8.22 15.02
C THR A 78 2.12 -9.54 15.30
N ARG A 79 1.64 -10.32 16.24
CA ARG A 79 2.17 -11.65 16.60
C ARG A 79 1.26 -12.73 16.09
N LEU A 80 1.84 -13.72 15.43
CA LEU A 80 1.14 -14.81 14.79
C LEU A 80 1.69 -16.16 15.26
N PRO A 81 0.95 -17.26 15.09
CA PRO A 81 1.49 -18.62 15.29
C PRO A 81 2.73 -18.84 14.42
N ASP A 82 3.71 -19.60 14.92
CA ASP A 82 4.99 -19.84 14.26
C ASP A 82 4.87 -20.49 12.87
N ASP A 83 3.80 -21.23 12.65
CA ASP A 83 3.51 -21.96 11.41
C ASP A 83 2.61 -21.17 10.43
N PHE A 84 2.17 -19.97 10.80
CA PHE A 84 1.27 -19.14 9.96
C PHE A 84 2.03 -18.11 9.13
N SER A 85 1.89 -18.18 7.81
CA SER A 85 2.48 -17.21 6.85
C SER A 85 1.50 -16.12 6.46
N ILE A 86 1.51 -15.00 7.18
CA ILE A 86 0.61 -13.87 6.90
C ILE A 86 0.91 -13.21 5.54
N GLU A 87 2.15 -13.23 5.09
CA GLU A 87 2.57 -12.60 3.83
C GLU A 87 1.87 -13.21 2.61
N THR A 88 1.41 -14.45 2.70
CA THR A 88 0.71 -15.15 1.62
C THR A 88 -0.81 -15.22 1.82
N SER A 89 -1.32 -14.71 2.92
CA SER A 89 -2.74 -14.79 3.28
C SER A 89 -3.63 -13.78 2.54
N GLY A 90 -3.03 -12.84 1.80
CA GLY A 90 -3.73 -11.70 1.19
C GLY A 90 -3.93 -10.52 2.14
N ALA A 91 -3.39 -10.59 3.35
CA ALA A 91 -3.32 -9.46 4.27
C ALA A 91 -2.32 -8.40 3.78
N VAL A 92 -2.49 -7.16 4.23
CA VAL A 92 -1.75 -5.98 3.79
C VAL A 92 -0.83 -5.53 4.91
N GLY A 93 0.49 -5.59 4.65
CA GLY A 93 1.50 -5.24 5.63
C GLY A 93 2.91 -5.53 5.14
N PRO A 94 3.92 -5.49 6.04
CA PRO A 94 5.31 -5.72 5.69
C PRO A 94 5.54 -7.11 5.07
N GLY A 95 6.25 -7.16 3.93
CA GLY A 95 6.55 -8.42 3.25
C GLY A 95 5.37 -9.07 2.51
N ALA A 96 4.18 -8.49 2.54
CA ALA A 96 2.97 -9.07 1.95
C ALA A 96 3.14 -9.37 0.45
N LYS A 97 2.65 -10.53 -0.01
CA LYS A 97 2.65 -10.95 -1.41
C LYS A 97 1.28 -10.63 -2.02
N LEU A 98 1.17 -9.44 -2.58
CA LEU A 98 -0.05 -8.83 -3.12
C LEU A 98 0.01 -8.66 -4.64
N ASN A 99 0.64 -9.60 -5.34
CA ASN A 99 0.71 -9.56 -6.80
C ASN A 99 -0.69 -9.52 -7.42
N GLY A 100 -0.93 -8.55 -8.32
CA GLY A 100 -2.21 -8.38 -8.98
C GLY A 100 -3.38 -7.99 -8.05
N ALA A 101 -3.11 -7.60 -6.81
CA ALA A 101 -4.15 -7.23 -5.85
C ALA A 101 -4.97 -6.03 -6.34
N PHE A 102 -6.28 -6.07 -6.10
CA PHE A 102 -7.21 -4.98 -6.43
C PHE A 102 -7.32 -4.00 -5.25
N LEU A 103 -6.53 -2.93 -5.31
CA LEU A 103 -6.42 -1.88 -4.29
C LEU A 103 -6.78 -0.50 -4.85
N ASN A 104 -7.59 -0.45 -5.93
CA ASN A 104 -8.01 0.82 -6.52
C ASN A 104 -8.78 1.66 -5.49
N ASN A 105 -8.41 2.95 -5.38
CA ASN A 105 -8.97 3.91 -4.45
C ASN A 105 -8.88 3.51 -2.97
N ALA A 106 -8.04 2.52 -2.62
CA ALA A 106 -7.86 2.11 -1.23
C ALA A 106 -7.22 3.23 -0.40
N ASP A 107 -7.65 3.38 0.84
CA ASP A 107 -6.96 4.20 1.82
C ASP A 107 -5.83 3.38 2.46
N LEU A 108 -4.61 3.69 2.04
CA LEU A 108 -3.36 3.05 2.49
C LEU A 108 -2.43 4.07 3.16
N ARG A 109 -3.00 5.16 3.70
CA ARG A 109 -2.22 6.23 4.34
C ARG A 109 -1.45 5.72 5.55
N GLY A 110 -0.15 6.03 5.56
CA GLY A 110 0.75 5.66 6.66
C GLY A 110 0.91 4.16 6.89
N ILE A 111 0.47 3.32 5.94
CA ILE A 111 0.62 1.87 6.06
C ILE A 111 2.08 1.45 5.90
N ASP A 112 2.48 0.41 6.61
CA ASP A 112 3.78 -0.23 6.45
C ASP A 112 3.67 -1.34 5.40
N LEU A 113 4.34 -1.15 4.27
CA LEU A 113 4.44 -2.11 3.16
C LEU A 113 5.91 -2.45 2.84
N ARG A 114 6.81 -2.27 3.80
CA ARG A 114 8.23 -2.56 3.58
C ARG A 114 8.45 -3.97 3.04
N GLY A 115 9.20 -4.04 1.93
CA GLY A 115 9.53 -5.31 1.30
C GLY A 115 8.35 -6.06 0.69
N ALA A 116 7.15 -5.50 0.67
CA ALA A 116 5.98 -6.13 0.06
C ALA A 116 6.14 -6.27 -1.46
N ILE A 117 5.43 -7.24 -2.05
CA ILE A 117 5.45 -7.52 -3.48
C ILE A 117 4.07 -7.23 -4.06
N LEU A 118 3.95 -6.09 -4.74
CA LEU A 118 2.73 -5.56 -5.37
C LEU A 118 2.86 -5.55 -6.91
N MET A 119 3.57 -6.52 -7.46
CA MET A 119 3.78 -6.59 -8.91
C MET A 119 2.45 -6.73 -9.65
N GLY A 120 2.20 -5.83 -10.63
CA GLY A 120 0.96 -5.81 -11.38
C GLY A 120 -0.29 -5.46 -10.56
N ALA A 121 -0.14 -4.96 -9.34
CA ALA A 121 -1.28 -4.57 -8.51
C ALA A 121 -2.01 -3.35 -9.10
N TYR A 122 -3.32 -3.29 -8.87
CA TYR A 122 -4.19 -2.20 -9.27
C TYR A 122 -4.33 -1.21 -8.12
N LEU A 123 -3.61 -0.09 -8.20
CA LEU A 123 -3.54 0.95 -7.17
C LEU A 123 -4.03 2.31 -7.70
N SER A 124 -4.75 2.31 -8.82
CA SER A 124 -5.24 3.56 -9.41
C SER A 124 -6.11 4.32 -8.41
N GLY A 125 -5.75 5.59 -8.17
CA GLY A 125 -6.43 6.45 -7.22
C GLY A 125 -6.20 6.11 -5.74
N ALA A 126 -5.40 5.09 -5.40
CA ALA A 126 -5.11 4.76 -4.01
C ALA A 126 -4.39 5.90 -3.28
N ASP A 127 -4.67 6.07 -1.99
CA ASP A 127 -4.01 7.05 -1.13
C ASP A 127 -2.92 6.35 -0.28
N LEU A 128 -1.67 6.47 -0.73
CA LEU A 128 -0.46 5.96 -0.09
C LEU A 128 0.30 7.09 0.63
N SER A 129 -0.36 8.21 0.94
CA SER A 129 0.30 9.34 1.58
C SER A 129 0.93 8.93 2.92
N GLY A 130 2.22 9.21 3.07
CA GLY A 130 3.00 8.83 4.25
C GLY A 130 3.22 7.33 4.45
N ALA A 131 2.85 6.49 3.48
CA ALA A 131 3.10 5.04 3.54
C ALA A 131 4.61 4.73 3.54
N ILE A 132 4.99 3.60 4.14
CA ILE A 132 6.35 3.10 4.13
C ILE A 132 6.45 2.01 3.07
N LEU A 133 7.09 2.34 1.96
CA LEU A 133 7.24 1.47 0.78
C LEU A 133 8.70 1.02 0.56
N ASP A 134 9.57 1.19 1.57
CA ASP A 134 10.98 0.88 1.44
C ASP A 134 11.19 -0.57 0.96
N GLY A 135 11.94 -0.75 -0.13
CA GLY A 135 12.21 -2.04 -0.74
C GLY A 135 11.00 -2.74 -1.37
N THR A 136 9.84 -2.09 -1.44
CA THR A 136 8.62 -2.62 -2.06
C THR A 136 8.80 -2.82 -3.58
N SER A 137 8.20 -3.88 -4.13
CA SER A 137 8.15 -4.09 -5.58
C SER A 137 6.78 -3.69 -6.13
N LEU A 138 6.74 -2.60 -6.88
CA LEU A 138 5.57 -2.09 -7.61
C LEU A 138 5.71 -2.27 -9.13
N ALA A 139 6.58 -3.18 -9.56
CA ALA A 139 6.81 -3.41 -10.99
C ALA A 139 5.50 -3.79 -11.70
N GLY A 140 5.20 -3.09 -12.81
CA GLY A 140 3.97 -3.29 -13.58
C GLY A 140 2.68 -2.86 -12.88
N ALA A 141 2.76 -2.21 -11.72
CA ALA A 141 1.56 -1.75 -11.01
C ALA A 141 0.90 -0.56 -11.72
N ASP A 142 -0.42 -0.49 -11.64
CA ASP A 142 -1.19 0.67 -12.06
C ASP A 142 -1.30 1.66 -10.90
N LEU A 143 -0.49 2.71 -10.93
CA LEU A 143 -0.46 3.78 -9.92
C LEU A 143 -1.05 5.09 -10.44
N ARG A 144 -1.84 5.03 -11.51
CA ARG A 144 -2.45 6.25 -12.08
C ARG A 144 -3.31 6.96 -11.04
N HIS A 145 -3.12 8.26 -10.91
CA HIS A 145 -3.80 9.09 -9.92
C HIS A 145 -3.52 8.72 -8.45
N ALA A 146 -2.60 7.80 -8.17
CA ALA A 146 -2.25 7.46 -6.79
C ALA A 146 -1.60 8.65 -6.08
N LYS A 147 -1.83 8.75 -4.77
CA LYS A 147 -1.23 9.77 -3.92
C LYS A 147 -0.13 9.13 -3.07
N LEU A 148 1.11 9.56 -3.28
CA LEU A 148 2.29 9.11 -2.55
C LEU A 148 2.97 10.29 -1.82
N ARG A 149 2.19 11.27 -1.38
CA ARG A 149 2.73 12.45 -0.71
C ARG A 149 3.47 12.07 0.57
N GLY A 150 4.74 12.47 0.65
CA GLY A 150 5.57 12.18 1.82
C GLY A 150 5.77 10.69 2.09
N ALA A 151 5.51 9.81 1.11
CA ALA A 151 5.76 8.38 1.25
C ALA A 151 7.26 8.10 1.29
N MET A 152 7.66 7.11 2.09
CA MET A 152 9.03 6.59 2.13
C MET A 152 9.14 5.48 1.08
N CYS A 153 9.79 5.79 -0.04
CA CYS A 153 9.90 4.91 -1.21
C CYS A 153 11.36 4.51 -1.49
N ARG A 154 12.20 4.43 -0.45
CA ARG A 154 13.60 4.06 -0.63
C ARG A 154 13.74 2.67 -1.21
N GLN A 155 14.60 2.53 -2.22
CA GLN A 155 14.83 1.25 -2.90
C GLN A 155 13.55 0.61 -3.47
N THR A 156 12.47 1.35 -3.61
CA THR A 156 11.22 0.88 -4.23
C THR A 156 11.42 0.68 -5.72
N ARG A 157 10.91 -0.44 -6.24
CA ARG A 157 11.01 -0.79 -7.66
C ARG A 157 9.71 -0.47 -8.38
N PHE A 158 9.72 0.59 -9.20
CA PHE A 158 8.59 1.03 -10.02
C PHE A 158 8.65 0.54 -11.48
N GLY A 159 9.62 -0.28 -11.86
CA GLY A 159 9.82 -0.69 -13.25
C GLY A 159 8.53 -1.13 -13.94
N THR A 160 8.30 -0.64 -15.16
CA THR A 160 7.09 -0.90 -15.96
C THR A 160 5.75 -0.49 -15.32
N SER A 161 5.76 0.25 -14.22
CA SER A 161 4.52 0.79 -13.63
C SER A 161 4.02 2.03 -14.39
N GLN A 162 2.72 2.31 -14.27
CA GLN A 162 2.07 3.50 -14.80
C GLN A 162 1.89 4.52 -13.69
N LEU A 163 2.51 5.69 -13.81
CA LEU A 163 2.47 6.75 -12.79
C LEU A 163 1.65 7.98 -13.23
N ASP A 164 0.86 7.86 -14.31
CA ASP A 164 0.14 9.00 -14.86
C ASP A 164 -0.66 9.72 -13.78
N MET A 165 -0.49 11.05 -13.68
CA MET A 165 -1.16 11.90 -12.70
C MET A 165 -0.87 11.55 -11.23
N ALA A 166 0.09 10.70 -10.93
CA ALA A 166 0.45 10.39 -9.54
C ALA A 166 1.06 11.60 -8.83
N ASP A 167 0.86 11.67 -7.53
CA ASP A 167 1.31 12.77 -6.68
C ASP A 167 2.39 12.28 -5.70
N PHE A 168 3.66 12.49 -6.06
CA PHE A 168 4.81 12.11 -5.24
C PHE A 168 5.36 13.26 -4.38
N ARG A 169 4.65 14.37 -4.26
CA ARG A 169 5.17 15.55 -3.57
C ARG A 169 5.74 15.24 -2.19
N GLY A 170 7.03 15.56 -2.01
CA GLY A 170 7.75 15.35 -0.76
C GLY A 170 8.05 13.88 -0.44
N ALA A 171 7.88 12.96 -1.39
CA ALA A 171 8.28 11.57 -1.21
C ALA A 171 9.79 11.41 -1.16
N ASP A 172 10.27 10.43 -0.39
CA ASP A 172 11.67 10.02 -0.36
C ASP A 172 11.86 8.86 -1.34
N LEU A 173 12.56 9.16 -2.45
CA LEU A 173 12.83 8.24 -3.56
C LEU A 173 14.30 7.79 -3.60
N GLU A 174 15.00 7.84 -2.46
CA GLU A 174 16.41 7.45 -2.40
C GLU A 174 16.60 6.01 -2.91
N ASN A 175 17.42 5.86 -3.96
CA ASN A 175 17.67 4.59 -4.64
C ASN A 175 16.40 3.87 -5.17
N ALA A 176 15.30 4.57 -5.33
CA ALA A 176 14.13 4.03 -6.02
C ALA A 176 14.42 3.84 -7.52
N ALA A 177 13.92 2.77 -8.13
CA ALA A 177 14.13 2.49 -9.55
C ALA A 177 12.96 3.02 -10.37
N LEU A 178 13.15 4.18 -11.03
CA LEU A 178 12.17 4.88 -11.86
C LEU A 178 12.55 4.90 -13.35
N GLU A 179 13.75 4.50 -13.73
CA GLU A 179 14.27 4.64 -15.10
C GLU A 179 13.44 3.89 -16.15
N ASN A 180 12.79 2.80 -15.76
CA ASN A 180 12.02 1.94 -16.65
C ASN A 180 10.51 2.00 -16.40
N VAL A 181 9.99 3.06 -15.78
CA VAL A 181 8.55 3.24 -15.64
C VAL A 181 7.89 3.42 -17.01
N GLU A 182 6.68 2.90 -17.18
CA GLU A 182 5.97 2.98 -18.46
C GLU A 182 5.59 4.42 -18.80
N SER A 183 5.04 5.16 -17.84
CA SER A 183 4.64 6.56 -18.00
C SER A 183 4.75 7.36 -16.71
N ILE A 184 5.17 8.63 -16.86
CA ILE A 184 5.15 9.66 -15.80
C ILE A 184 4.28 10.85 -16.20
N LYS A 185 3.35 10.67 -17.12
CA LYS A 185 2.53 11.73 -17.69
C LYS A 185 1.75 12.48 -16.58
N GLY A 186 2.07 13.76 -16.40
CA GLY A 186 1.42 14.59 -15.37
C GLY A 186 1.77 14.19 -13.92
N THR A 187 2.76 13.36 -13.70
CA THR A 187 3.25 13.04 -12.35
C THR A 187 3.89 14.27 -11.71
N ASP A 188 3.68 14.46 -10.42
CA ASP A 188 4.28 15.56 -9.67
C ASP A 188 5.34 15.05 -8.68
N PHE A 189 6.60 15.39 -8.96
CA PHE A 189 7.76 15.07 -8.15
C PHE A 189 8.26 16.24 -7.28
N SER A 190 7.48 17.32 -7.16
CA SER A 190 7.93 18.49 -6.41
C SER A 190 8.32 18.13 -4.98
N LEU A 191 9.43 18.69 -4.50
CA LEU A 191 9.96 18.45 -3.15
C LEU A 191 10.37 17.00 -2.85
N CYS A 192 10.45 16.12 -3.86
CA CYS A 192 11.01 14.78 -3.68
C CYS A 192 12.49 14.84 -3.29
N GLN A 193 12.95 13.79 -2.63
CA GLN A 193 14.37 13.58 -2.30
C GLN A 193 14.88 12.32 -2.99
N GLY A 194 16.19 12.24 -3.23
CA GLY A 194 16.85 11.04 -3.73
C GLY A 194 16.69 10.78 -5.24
N LEU A 195 16.32 11.80 -6.04
CA LEU A 195 16.20 11.68 -7.50
C LEU A 195 17.42 12.20 -8.27
N GLU A 196 18.45 12.70 -7.61
CA GLU A 196 19.59 13.40 -8.23
C GLU A 196 20.25 12.59 -9.35
N GLN A 197 20.39 11.27 -9.14
CA GLN A 197 21.04 10.39 -10.12
C GLN A 197 20.17 10.06 -11.35
N GLN A 198 18.86 10.15 -11.23
CA GLN A 198 17.90 9.79 -12.28
C GLN A 198 17.27 11.02 -12.96
N LEU A 199 17.52 12.20 -12.43
CA LEU A 199 16.85 13.43 -12.85
C LEU A 199 17.00 13.71 -14.35
N ASP A 200 18.21 13.59 -14.88
CA ASP A 200 18.45 13.80 -16.31
C ASP A 200 17.78 12.73 -17.18
N THR A 201 17.76 11.47 -16.72
CA THR A 201 17.05 10.40 -17.43
C THR A 201 15.55 10.67 -17.49
N LEU A 202 14.95 11.09 -16.38
CA LEU A 202 13.51 11.43 -16.33
C LEU A 202 13.21 12.67 -17.20
N LEU A 203 14.06 13.68 -17.20
CA LEU A 203 13.89 14.89 -18.01
C LEU A 203 14.14 14.69 -19.52
N ASN A 204 14.78 13.60 -19.92
CA ASN A 204 14.96 13.23 -21.32
C ASN A 204 13.79 12.45 -21.95
N ARG A 205 12.71 12.21 -21.20
CA ARG A 205 11.51 11.57 -21.72
C ARG A 205 10.76 12.47 -22.70
N ASP A 206 9.75 11.91 -23.38
CA ASP A 206 8.98 12.63 -24.40
C ASP A 206 8.34 13.90 -23.85
N ALA A 207 8.40 15.00 -24.65
CA ALA A 207 7.84 16.28 -24.24
C ALA A 207 6.31 16.21 -24.01
N MET A 208 5.58 15.39 -24.77
CA MET A 208 4.13 15.23 -24.57
C MET A 208 3.82 14.58 -23.22
N GLU A 209 4.71 13.75 -22.72
CA GLU A 209 4.61 13.16 -21.40
C GLU A 209 4.97 14.17 -20.29
N LEU A 210 6.13 14.82 -20.45
CA LEU A 210 6.68 15.74 -19.45
C LEU A 210 5.84 17.01 -19.28
N ASP A 211 5.28 17.55 -20.37
CA ASP A 211 4.55 18.82 -20.36
C ASP A 211 3.04 18.66 -20.16
N HIS A 212 2.60 17.43 -19.90
CA HIS A 212 1.20 17.18 -19.60
C HIS A 212 0.79 17.81 -18.26
N TRP A 213 -0.26 18.63 -18.30
CA TRP A 213 -0.77 19.35 -17.13
C TRP A 213 -1.53 18.42 -16.18
N ASN A 214 -1.16 18.44 -14.90
CA ASN A 214 -1.92 17.78 -13.83
C ASN A 214 -2.80 18.82 -13.11
N PRO A 215 -4.13 18.75 -13.26
CA PRO A 215 -5.03 19.73 -12.66
C PRO A 215 -5.12 19.61 -11.13
N PHE A 216 -4.78 18.44 -10.55
CA PHE A 216 -4.85 18.21 -9.12
C PHE A 216 -3.66 18.81 -8.36
N THR A 217 -2.48 18.74 -8.96
CA THR A 217 -1.25 19.31 -8.36
C THR A 217 -0.91 20.70 -8.94
N ARG A 218 -1.55 21.09 -10.07
CA ARG A 218 -1.28 22.31 -10.83
C ARG A 218 0.17 22.41 -11.29
N SER A 219 0.72 21.31 -11.76
CA SER A 219 2.09 21.19 -12.24
C SER A 219 2.16 20.30 -13.47
N THR A 220 3.35 20.21 -14.07
CA THR A 220 3.71 19.21 -15.06
C THR A 220 4.87 18.38 -14.50
N ALA A 221 5.11 17.19 -15.05
CA ALA A 221 6.26 16.39 -14.65
C ALA A 221 7.57 17.16 -14.85
N ARG A 222 7.73 17.85 -15.99
CA ARG A 222 8.90 18.70 -16.26
C ARG A 222 9.11 19.74 -15.19
N LYS A 223 8.09 20.57 -14.91
CA LYS A 223 8.19 21.66 -13.92
C LYS A 223 8.58 21.14 -12.54
N SER A 224 7.97 20.02 -12.12
CA SER A 224 8.26 19.42 -10.82
C SER A 224 9.69 18.87 -10.73
N LEU A 225 10.18 18.19 -11.79
CA LEU A 225 11.55 17.67 -11.87
C LEU A 225 12.59 18.79 -11.92
N GLU A 226 12.35 19.84 -12.74
CA GLU A 226 13.25 20.99 -12.83
C GLU A 226 13.39 21.72 -11.50
N SER A 227 12.34 21.75 -10.68
CA SER A 227 12.39 22.37 -9.35
C SER A 227 13.32 21.65 -8.38
N LEU A 228 13.76 20.44 -8.68
CA LEU A 228 14.71 19.67 -7.87
C LEU A 228 16.19 19.97 -8.21
N ARG A 229 16.46 20.72 -9.29
CA ARG A 229 17.80 21.11 -9.69
C ARG A 229 18.37 22.29 -8.88
N GLY A 230 17.60 22.82 -7.91
CA GLY A 230 17.79 24.07 -7.20
C GLY A 230 19.04 24.31 -6.46
#